data_f31b590104106be62f803d63b6d64d25
#
_entry.id   f31b590104106be62f803d63b6d64d25
#
_cell.length_a   1.000
_cell.length_b   1.000
_cell.length_c   1.000
_cell.angle_alpha   90.00
_cell.angle_beta   90.00
_cell.angle_gamma   90.00
#
_symmetry.space_group_name_H-M   'P 1'
#
loop_
_entity.id
_entity.type
_entity.pdbx_description
1 polymer ?
#
loop_
_entity_poly.entity_id
_entity_poly.type
_entity_poly.pdbx_seq_one_letter_code
_entity_poly.pdbx_strand_id
1 'polypeptide(L)'
;MRKLVNIAHSRSYWLATLLLGLGMIMAALYYQYELDQQPCVMCIQVRLLFSLLIIAAFNGLLLRKNRFLNLLVHLSVVAIAIGLVERSYQLLGTERGFVFGDCGFDLGLPSWLALDTWLPWLYRVETSCGYTPEIFFGITMAEMLIVISALLFCFSLIVTLAAFFRPDS
;
A
#
# COMPACT_ATOMS: atom_id res chain seq x y z
N MET A 1 18.70 -13.16 14.65
CA MET A 1 18.85 -11.70 14.54
C MET A 1 19.79 -11.28 13.41
N ARG A 2 21.03 -11.79 13.27
CA ARG A 2 21.95 -11.40 12.16
C ARG A 2 21.35 -11.52 10.75
N LYS A 3 20.57 -12.57 10.46
CA LYS A 3 19.93 -12.74 9.14
C LYS A 3 18.89 -11.64 8.85
N LEU A 4 18.08 -11.24 9.83
CA LEU A 4 17.07 -10.19 9.68
C LEU A 4 17.70 -8.81 9.47
N VAL A 5 18.78 -8.51 10.17
CA VAL A 5 19.56 -7.28 9.97
C VAL A 5 20.15 -7.21 8.55
N ASN A 6 20.65 -8.33 8.03
CA ASN A 6 21.13 -8.40 6.65
C ASN A 6 19.99 -8.17 5.64
N ILE A 7 18.79 -8.65 5.92
CA ILE A 7 17.60 -8.41 5.09
C ILE A 7 17.25 -6.92 5.07
N ALA A 8 17.29 -6.22 6.21
CA ALA A 8 16.96 -4.79 6.31
C ALA A 8 17.86 -3.89 5.42
N HIS A 9 19.09 -4.30 5.15
CA HIS A 9 20.04 -3.60 4.26
C HIS A 9 20.16 -4.23 2.87
N SER A 10 19.42 -5.33 2.62
CA SER A 10 19.49 -6.08 1.38
C SER A 10 18.79 -5.33 0.23
N ARG A 11 19.41 -5.40 -0.95
CA ARG A 11 18.75 -4.97 -2.20
C ARG A 11 17.48 -5.76 -2.47
N SER A 12 17.50 -7.06 -2.14
CA SER A 12 16.37 -7.96 -2.40
C SER A 12 15.12 -7.55 -1.64
N TYR A 13 15.23 -7.06 -0.40
CA TYR A 13 14.09 -6.55 0.37
C TYR A 13 13.42 -5.35 -0.32
N TRP A 14 14.22 -4.36 -0.70
CA TRP A 14 13.72 -3.15 -1.36
C TRP A 14 13.16 -3.43 -2.76
N LEU A 15 13.82 -4.33 -3.52
CA LEU A 15 13.32 -4.78 -4.82
C LEU A 15 12.00 -5.55 -4.68
N ALA A 16 11.89 -6.44 -3.70
CA ALA A 16 10.65 -7.17 -3.46
C ALA A 16 9.50 -6.23 -3.07
N THR A 17 9.77 -5.24 -2.20
CA THR A 17 8.77 -4.21 -1.82
C THR A 17 8.36 -3.35 -3.02
N LEU A 18 9.32 -2.96 -3.86
CA LEU A 18 9.06 -2.22 -5.10
C LEU A 18 8.17 -3.02 -6.07
N LEU A 19 8.54 -4.28 -6.31
CA LEU A 19 7.80 -5.18 -7.19
C LEU A 19 6.39 -5.48 -6.66
N LEU A 20 6.24 -5.62 -5.33
CA LEU A 20 4.93 -5.76 -4.71
C LEU A 20 4.05 -4.52 -5.00
N GLY A 21 4.57 -3.32 -4.75
CA GLY A 21 3.84 -2.08 -5.01
C GLY A 21 3.45 -1.93 -6.48
N LEU A 22 4.38 -2.17 -7.41
CA LEU A 22 4.13 -2.13 -8.85
C LEU A 22 3.09 -3.19 -9.27
N GLY A 23 3.22 -4.42 -8.78
CA GLY A 23 2.29 -5.50 -9.06
C GLY A 23 0.86 -5.18 -8.61
N MET A 24 0.70 -4.56 -7.43
CA MET A 24 -0.61 -4.15 -6.92
C MET A 24 -1.23 -3.02 -7.75
N ILE A 25 -0.44 -2.04 -8.19
CA ILE A 25 -0.93 -0.99 -9.11
C ILE A 25 -1.32 -1.58 -10.46
N MET A 26 -0.50 -2.46 -11.03
CA MET A 26 -0.79 -3.12 -12.31
C MET A 26 -2.05 -3.97 -12.21
N ALA A 27 -2.23 -4.74 -11.14
CA ALA A 27 -3.45 -5.48 -10.89
C ALA A 27 -4.67 -4.57 -10.82
N ALA A 28 -4.58 -3.46 -10.07
CA ALA A 28 -5.67 -2.50 -9.95
C ALA A 28 -6.06 -1.85 -11.31
N LEU A 29 -5.09 -1.54 -12.17
CA LEU A 29 -5.33 -1.02 -13.51
C LEU A 29 -5.91 -2.09 -14.45
N TYR A 30 -5.45 -3.34 -14.34
CA TYR A 30 -6.01 -4.46 -15.10
C TYR A 30 -7.49 -4.65 -14.79
N TYR A 31 -7.89 -4.65 -13.51
CA TYR A 31 -9.30 -4.74 -13.12
C TYR A 31 -10.12 -3.55 -13.62
N GLN A 32 -9.55 -2.35 -13.62
CA GLN A 32 -10.24 -1.15 -14.08
C GLN A 32 -10.46 -1.14 -15.60
N TYR A 33 -9.43 -1.46 -16.39
CA TYR A 33 -9.48 -1.26 -17.84
C TYR A 33 -9.84 -2.51 -18.63
N GLU A 34 -9.47 -3.69 -18.16
CA GLU A 34 -9.77 -4.96 -18.87
C GLU A 34 -11.08 -5.60 -18.38
N LEU A 35 -11.39 -5.44 -17.09
CA LEU A 35 -12.58 -6.03 -16.49
C LEU A 35 -13.69 -4.99 -16.20
N ASP A 36 -13.48 -3.74 -16.63
CA ASP A 36 -14.44 -2.62 -16.52
C ASP A 36 -14.94 -2.37 -15.09
N GLN A 37 -14.07 -2.63 -14.10
CA GLN A 37 -14.37 -2.45 -12.69
C GLN A 37 -14.04 -1.04 -12.23
N GLN A 38 -15.06 -0.22 -12.06
CA GLN A 38 -14.90 1.18 -11.68
C GLN A 38 -14.39 1.35 -10.25
N PRO A 39 -13.27 2.11 -10.03
CA PRO A 39 -12.70 2.25 -8.70
C PRO A 39 -13.48 3.21 -7.81
N CYS A 40 -13.70 2.81 -6.57
CA CYS A 40 -14.26 3.66 -5.52
C CYS A 40 -13.19 4.54 -4.85
N VAL A 41 -13.61 5.50 -4.01
CA VAL A 41 -12.69 6.40 -3.30
C VAL A 41 -11.67 5.63 -2.45
N MET A 42 -12.08 4.59 -1.72
CA MET A 42 -11.18 3.78 -0.90
C MET A 42 -10.17 3.00 -1.75
N CYS A 43 -10.59 2.50 -2.92
CA CYS A 43 -9.71 1.85 -3.88
C CYS A 43 -8.61 2.81 -4.38
N ILE A 44 -8.97 4.06 -4.65
CA ILE A 44 -8.01 5.09 -5.08
C ILE A 44 -7.06 5.47 -3.93
N GLN A 45 -7.55 5.57 -2.69
CA GLN A 45 -6.69 5.83 -1.52
C GLN A 45 -5.67 4.69 -1.30
N VAL A 46 -6.06 3.44 -1.52
CA VAL A 46 -5.15 2.28 -1.49
C VAL A 46 -4.10 2.36 -2.60
N ARG A 47 -4.48 2.76 -3.83
CA ARG A 47 -3.52 3.00 -4.92
C ARG A 47 -2.51 4.09 -4.56
N LEU A 48 -2.97 5.16 -3.93
CA LEU A 48 -2.10 6.23 -3.44
C LEU A 48 -1.07 5.70 -2.44
N LEU A 49 -1.49 4.89 -1.48
CA LEU A 49 -0.59 4.27 -0.50
C LEU A 49 0.42 3.31 -1.15
N PHE A 50 0.01 2.52 -2.15
CA PHE A 50 0.96 1.70 -2.92
C PHE A 50 1.93 2.54 -3.74
N SER A 51 1.50 3.68 -4.28
CA SER A 51 2.40 4.62 -4.98
C SER A 51 3.44 5.22 -4.02
N LEU A 52 3.02 5.58 -2.81
CA LEU A 52 3.95 6.02 -1.75
C LEU A 52 4.91 4.89 -1.32
N LEU A 53 4.43 3.64 -1.28
CA LEU A 53 5.27 2.46 -1.01
C LEU A 53 6.35 2.27 -2.08
N ILE A 54 6.01 2.45 -3.35
CA ILE A 54 6.95 2.39 -4.49
C ILE A 54 8.03 3.47 -4.32
N ILE A 55 7.64 4.70 -4.01
CA ILE A 55 8.57 5.82 -3.78
C ILE A 55 9.48 5.52 -2.58
N ALA A 56 8.92 5.03 -1.47
CA ALA A 56 9.69 4.65 -0.29
C ALA A 56 10.68 3.52 -0.59
N ALA A 57 10.25 2.47 -1.31
CA ALA A 57 11.12 1.37 -1.69
C ALA A 57 12.25 1.81 -2.62
N PHE A 58 11.98 2.71 -3.56
CA PHE A 58 13.00 3.30 -4.44
C PHE A 58 14.02 4.12 -3.64
N ASN A 59 13.57 4.97 -2.72
CA ASN A 59 14.45 5.69 -1.80
C ASN A 59 15.26 4.73 -0.92
N GLY A 60 14.67 3.63 -0.46
CA GLY A 60 15.36 2.60 0.29
C GLY A 60 16.51 1.95 -0.49
N LEU A 61 16.34 1.71 -1.79
CA LEU A 61 17.41 1.23 -2.67
C LEU A 61 18.59 2.20 -2.76
N LEU A 62 18.32 3.51 -2.83
CA LEU A 62 19.33 4.55 -2.94
C LEU A 62 20.04 4.82 -1.60
N LEU A 63 19.26 4.94 -0.52
CA LEU A 63 19.72 5.43 0.79
C LEU A 63 20.16 4.33 1.74
N ARG A 64 20.09 3.03 1.36
CA ARG A 64 20.41 1.87 2.20
C ARG A 64 21.81 1.88 2.81
N LYS A 65 22.76 2.65 2.25
CA LYS A 65 24.14 2.78 2.76
C LYS A 65 24.21 3.67 4.00
N ASN A 66 23.30 4.66 4.11
CA ASN A 66 23.25 5.56 5.24
C ASN A 66 22.25 5.01 6.27
N ARG A 67 22.76 4.64 7.47
CA ARG A 67 21.97 4.00 8.53
C ARG A 67 20.76 4.83 8.95
N PHE A 68 20.96 6.12 9.18
CA PHE A 68 19.89 7.02 9.65
C PHE A 68 18.79 7.16 8.59
N LEU A 69 19.18 7.45 7.35
CA LEU A 69 18.22 7.60 6.25
C LEU A 69 17.49 6.29 5.95
N ASN A 70 18.21 5.15 5.99
CA ASN A 70 17.59 3.85 5.80
C ASN A 70 16.54 3.55 6.90
N LEU A 71 16.83 3.90 8.16
CA LEU A 71 15.87 3.73 9.26
C LEU A 71 14.63 4.62 9.04
N LEU A 72 14.79 5.86 8.61
CA LEU A 72 13.66 6.74 8.29
C LEU A 72 12.77 6.17 7.18
N VAL A 73 13.38 5.58 6.14
CA VAL A 73 12.62 4.93 5.08
C VAL A 73 11.90 3.69 5.60
N HIS A 74 12.50 2.88 6.47
CA HIS A 74 11.81 1.76 7.10
C HIS A 74 10.60 2.20 7.93
N LEU A 75 10.74 3.28 8.70
CA LEU A 75 9.64 3.86 9.47
C LEU A 75 8.51 4.36 8.57
N SER A 76 8.85 4.99 7.42
CA SER A 76 7.83 5.42 6.45
C SER A 76 7.10 4.23 5.83
N VAL A 77 7.78 3.11 5.53
CA VAL A 77 7.15 1.88 5.04
C VAL A 77 6.19 1.30 6.07
N VAL A 78 6.57 1.29 7.36
CA VAL A 78 5.65 0.84 8.43
C VAL A 78 4.42 1.75 8.53
N ALA A 79 4.59 3.07 8.47
CA ALA A 79 3.48 4.02 8.49
C ALA A 79 2.53 3.83 7.29
N ILE A 80 3.07 3.63 6.09
CA ILE A 80 2.28 3.31 4.88
C ILE A 80 1.54 1.98 5.07
N ALA A 81 2.19 0.96 5.62
CA ALA A 81 1.58 -0.35 5.86
C ALA A 81 0.42 -0.27 6.87
N ILE A 82 0.53 0.57 7.92
CA ILE A 82 -0.58 0.86 8.85
C ILE A 82 -1.75 1.48 8.09
N GLY A 83 -1.49 2.49 7.27
CA GLY A 83 -2.52 3.11 6.43
C GLY A 83 -3.18 2.12 5.47
N LEU A 84 -2.41 1.21 4.87
CA LEU A 84 -2.95 0.13 4.01
C LEU A 84 -3.87 -0.81 4.80
N VAL A 85 -3.49 -1.24 6.00
CA VAL A 85 -4.34 -2.09 6.85
C VAL A 85 -5.63 -1.35 7.22
N GLU A 86 -5.53 -0.09 7.62
CA GLU A 86 -6.70 0.73 7.97
C GLU A 86 -7.67 0.86 6.79
N ARG A 87 -7.18 1.26 5.61
CA ARG A 87 -8.02 1.43 4.42
C ARG A 87 -8.59 0.12 3.90
N SER A 88 -7.82 -0.97 3.96
CA SER A 88 -8.31 -2.31 3.60
C SER A 88 -9.40 -2.79 4.56
N TYR A 89 -9.25 -2.50 5.86
CA TYR A 89 -10.28 -2.81 6.86
C TYR A 89 -11.57 -2.02 6.62
N GLN A 90 -11.47 -0.72 6.33
CA GLN A 90 -12.62 0.11 6.00
C GLN A 90 -13.32 -0.36 4.72
N LEU A 91 -12.55 -0.73 3.67
CA LEU A 91 -13.09 -1.24 2.42
C LEU A 91 -13.86 -2.56 2.65
N LEU A 92 -13.25 -3.51 3.36
CA LEU A 92 -13.89 -4.77 3.71
C LEU A 92 -15.12 -4.56 4.62
N GLY A 93 -15.03 -3.64 5.56
CA GLY A 93 -16.12 -3.30 6.47
C GLY A 93 -17.32 -2.69 5.76
N THR A 94 -17.08 -1.85 4.77
CA THR A 94 -18.13 -1.25 3.93
C THR A 94 -18.77 -2.31 3.03
N GLU A 95 -17.99 -3.21 2.45
CA GLU A 95 -18.49 -4.34 1.65
C GLU A 95 -19.37 -5.29 2.47
N ARG A 96 -18.96 -5.60 3.70
CA ARG A 96 -19.69 -6.50 4.62
C ARG A 96 -20.79 -5.80 5.43
N GLY A 97 -20.91 -4.47 5.32
CA GLY A 97 -21.96 -3.67 5.95
C GLY A 97 -21.80 -3.43 7.46
N PHE A 98 -20.61 -3.66 8.04
CA PHE A 98 -20.35 -3.39 9.46
C PHE A 98 -19.58 -2.07 9.71
N VAL A 99 -19.10 -1.41 8.65
CA VAL A 99 -18.52 -0.07 8.69
C VAL A 99 -19.30 0.81 7.73
N PHE A 100 -19.82 1.92 8.23
CA PHE A 100 -20.40 2.97 7.39
C PHE A 100 -19.31 4.00 7.10
N GLY A 101 -18.58 3.79 6.00
CA GLY A 101 -17.55 4.72 5.55
C GLY A 101 -18.15 5.91 4.80
N ASP A 102 -17.45 7.03 4.81
CA ASP A 102 -17.78 8.17 3.93
C ASP A 102 -17.39 7.80 2.49
N CYS A 103 -18.39 7.38 1.72
CA CYS A 103 -18.26 6.91 0.34
C CYS A 103 -18.54 8.03 -0.66
N GLY A 104 -18.12 9.26 -0.34
CA GLY A 104 -18.13 10.39 -1.27
C GLY A 104 -17.18 10.20 -2.45
N PHE A 105 -17.21 11.14 -3.38
CA PHE A 105 -16.29 11.17 -4.53
C PHE A 105 -15.04 12.00 -4.24
N ASP A 106 -14.91 12.55 -3.03
CA ASP A 106 -13.77 13.34 -2.61
C ASP A 106 -12.67 12.43 -2.00
N LEU A 107 -11.46 12.52 -2.55
CA LEU A 107 -10.30 11.79 -2.03
C LEU A 107 -9.81 12.30 -0.66
N GLY A 108 -10.31 13.46 -0.20
CA GLY A 108 -9.86 14.13 1.03
C GLY A 108 -8.44 14.71 0.90
N LEU A 109 -7.96 14.93 -0.33
CA LEU A 109 -6.66 15.54 -0.58
C LEU A 109 -6.79 17.07 -0.57
N PRO A 110 -5.74 17.78 -0.10
CA PRO A 110 -5.73 19.24 -0.17
C PRO A 110 -5.75 19.70 -1.64
N SER A 111 -6.38 20.84 -1.92
CA SER A 111 -6.63 21.37 -3.27
C SER A 111 -5.34 21.60 -4.11
N TRP A 112 -4.18 21.75 -3.45
CA TRP A 112 -2.90 21.84 -4.14
C TRP A 112 -2.35 20.48 -4.58
N LEU A 113 -2.93 19.35 -4.14
CA LEU A 113 -2.55 17.98 -4.51
C LEU A 113 -3.72 17.29 -5.22
N ALA A 114 -4.18 17.88 -6.31
CA ALA A 114 -5.29 17.38 -7.11
C ALA A 114 -4.85 16.23 -8.03
N LEU A 115 -4.52 15.06 -7.47
CA LEU A 115 -4.02 13.90 -8.21
C LEU A 115 -5.06 13.33 -9.17
N ASP A 116 -6.32 13.45 -8.85
CA ASP A 116 -7.47 13.09 -9.68
C ASP A 116 -7.52 13.88 -10.98
N THR A 117 -7.08 15.14 -10.96
CA THR A 117 -6.99 15.99 -12.16
C THR A 117 -5.66 15.86 -12.90
N TRP A 118 -4.54 15.61 -12.20
CA TRP A 118 -3.22 15.49 -12.81
C TRP A 118 -2.99 14.11 -13.45
N LEU A 119 -3.48 13.06 -12.83
CA LEU A 119 -3.35 11.67 -13.26
C LEU A 119 -4.70 10.95 -13.20
N PRO A 120 -5.70 11.40 -13.99
CA PRO A 120 -7.06 10.88 -13.90
C PRO A 120 -7.14 9.38 -14.22
N TRP A 121 -6.28 8.88 -15.10
CA TRP A 121 -6.21 7.46 -15.46
C TRP A 121 -5.81 6.56 -14.28
N LEU A 122 -5.21 7.11 -13.22
CA LEU A 122 -4.75 6.34 -12.04
C LEU A 122 -5.58 6.65 -10.78
N TYR A 123 -6.02 7.91 -10.59
CA TYR A 123 -6.58 8.38 -9.33
C TYR A 123 -8.00 8.95 -9.44
N ARG A 124 -8.69 8.80 -10.57
CA ARG A 124 -10.07 9.24 -10.71
C ARG A 124 -11.01 8.26 -9.98
N VAL A 125 -11.90 8.79 -9.15
CA VAL A 125 -12.98 8.03 -8.51
C VAL A 125 -14.14 7.95 -9.50
N GLU A 126 -14.64 6.76 -9.76
CA GLU A 126 -15.69 6.54 -10.79
C GLU A 126 -16.97 5.95 -10.20
N THR A 127 -16.91 5.34 -9.00
CA THR A 127 -18.09 4.73 -8.36
C THR A 127 -18.10 4.94 -6.84
N SER A 128 -19.29 4.77 -6.25
CA SER A 128 -19.45 4.74 -4.79
C SER A 128 -18.91 3.42 -4.19
N CYS A 129 -18.58 3.44 -2.89
CA CYS A 129 -18.14 2.23 -2.19
C CYS A 129 -19.32 1.26 -1.95
N GLY A 130 -18.99 0.01 -1.63
CA GLY A 130 -19.95 -1.02 -1.25
C GLY A 130 -19.92 -2.28 -2.11
N TYR A 131 -19.19 -2.25 -3.23
CA TYR A 131 -18.97 -3.41 -4.08
C TYR A 131 -17.48 -3.52 -4.42
N THR A 132 -16.93 -4.72 -4.24
CA THR A 132 -15.60 -5.08 -4.75
C THR A 132 -15.71 -6.36 -5.58
N PRO A 133 -14.99 -6.44 -6.72
CA PRO A 133 -15.06 -7.62 -7.57
C PRO A 133 -14.51 -8.87 -6.88
N GLU A 134 -15.08 -10.01 -7.17
CA GLU A 134 -14.51 -11.30 -6.79
C GLU A 134 -13.29 -11.59 -7.66
N ILE A 135 -12.21 -12.05 -7.03
CA ILE A 135 -10.97 -12.39 -7.73
C ILE A 135 -10.94 -13.88 -8.07
N PHE A 136 -11.18 -14.74 -7.07
CA PHE A 136 -11.05 -16.18 -7.21
C PHE A 136 -11.88 -16.92 -6.16
N PHE A 137 -12.66 -17.93 -6.54
CA PHE A 137 -13.44 -18.78 -5.64
C PHE A 137 -14.31 -18.05 -4.61
N GLY A 138 -14.88 -16.90 -4.94
CA GLY A 138 -15.69 -16.11 -4.02
C GLY A 138 -14.89 -15.25 -3.03
N ILE A 139 -13.56 -15.17 -3.18
CA ILE A 139 -12.73 -14.24 -2.41
C ILE A 139 -12.78 -12.87 -3.09
N THR A 140 -13.17 -11.85 -2.33
CA THR A 140 -13.27 -10.49 -2.85
C THR A 140 -11.90 -9.80 -2.87
N MET A 141 -11.78 -8.75 -3.69
CA MET A 141 -10.57 -7.93 -3.75
C MET A 141 -10.25 -7.30 -2.38
N ALA A 142 -11.27 -6.92 -1.59
CA ALA A 142 -11.07 -6.36 -0.24
C ALA A 142 -10.47 -7.40 0.74
N GLU A 143 -10.92 -8.66 0.67
CA GLU A 143 -10.37 -9.75 1.49
C GLU A 143 -8.90 -10.03 1.16
N MET A 144 -8.55 -10.10 -0.12
CA MET A 144 -7.14 -10.27 -0.52
C MET A 144 -6.29 -9.08 -0.07
N LEU A 145 -6.82 -7.88 -0.19
CA LEU A 145 -6.11 -6.66 0.16
C LEU A 145 -5.78 -6.59 1.65
N ILE A 146 -6.73 -6.95 2.54
CA ILE A 146 -6.47 -6.92 3.99
C ILE A 146 -5.38 -7.95 4.38
N VAL A 147 -5.37 -9.13 3.76
CA VAL A 147 -4.34 -10.15 4.00
C VAL A 147 -2.97 -9.65 3.55
N ILE A 148 -2.86 -9.12 2.34
CA ILE A 148 -1.59 -8.58 1.81
C ILE A 148 -1.09 -7.42 2.68
N SER A 149 -1.98 -6.51 3.08
CA SER A 149 -1.64 -5.35 3.92
C SER A 149 -1.17 -5.78 5.31
N ALA A 150 -1.84 -6.76 5.94
CA ALA A 150 -1.44 -7.31 7.24
C ALA A 150 -0.08 -8.01 7.17
N LEU A 151 0.17 -8.82 6.15
CA LEU A 151 1.47 -9.47 5.93
C LEU A 151 2.58 -8.44 5.71
N LEU A 152 2.32 -7.41 4.88
CA LEU A 152 3.27 -6.31 4.65
C LEU A 152 3.57 -5.58 5.96
N PHE A 153 2.56 -5.27 6.76
CA PHE A 153 2.73 -4.61 8.06
C PHE A 153 3.59 -5.45 9.02
N CYS A 154 3.23 -6.72 9.24
CA CYS A 154 3.97 -7.60 10.14
C CYS A 154 5.44 -7.76 9.69
N PHE A 155 5.66 -7.97 8.39
CA PHE A 155 6.99 -8.16 7.85
C PHE A 155 7.83 -6.87 7.93
N SER A 156 7.27 -5.72 7.55
CA SER A 156 7.96 -4.43 7.62
C SER A 156 8.30 -4.04 9.06
N LEU A 157 7.40 -4.32 10.01
CA LEU A 157 7.64 -4.08 11.43
C LEU A 157 8.82 -4.91 11.95
N ILE A 158 8.84 -6.22 11.67
CA ILE A 158 9.93 -7.12 12.07
C ILE A 158 11.27 -6.63 11.51
N VAL A 159 11.31 -6.27 10.22
CA VAL A 159 12.53 -5.80 9.56
C VAL A 159 12.99 -4.45 10.15
N THR A 160 12.06 -3.54 10.44
CA THR A 160 12.37 -2.24 11.05
C THR A 160 12.91 -2.39 12.47
N LEU A 161 12.32 -3.26 13.29
CA LEU A 161 12.84 -3.57 14.62
C LEU A 161 14.25 -4.18 14.55
N ALA A 162 14.48 -5.09 13.61
CA ALA A 162 15.81 -5.68 13.40
C ALA A 162 16.84 -4.62 12.96
N ALA A 163 16.44 -3.63 12.14
CA ALA A 163 17.30 -2.52 11.74
C ALA A 163 17.63 -1.59 12.92
N PHE A 164 16.66 -1.37 13.82
CA PHE A 164 16.80 -0.49 14.98
C PHE A 164 17.75 -1.09 16.04
N PHE A 165 17.59 -2.38 16.38
CA PHE A 165 18.36 -3.07 17.42
C PHE A 165 19.73 -3.56 16.96
N ARG A 166 20.27 -3.06 15.85
CA ARG A 166 21.64 -3.42 15.42
C ARG A 166 22.65 -2.81 16.38
N PRO A 167 23.45 -3.64 17.13
CA PRO A 167 24.58 -3.10 17.88
C PRO A 167 25.62 -2.55 16.89
N ASP A 168 26.14 -1.38 17.20
CA ASP A 168 27.29 -0.81 16.49
C ASP A 168 28.51 -1.70 16.77
N SER A 169 28.93 -2.45 15.77
CA SER A 169 30.21 -3.18 15.77
C SER A 169 31.13 -2.58 14.74
#